data_302e036d15db87609d558432ab0dc676
#
_entry.id   302e036d15db87609d558432ab0dc676
#
_cell.length_a   1.000
_cell.length_b   1.000
_cell.length_c   1.000
_cell.angle_alpha   90.00
_cell.angle_beta   90.00
_cell.angle_gamma   90.00
#
_symmetry.space_group_name_H-M   'P 1'
#
loop_
_entity.id
_entity.type
_entity.pdbx_description
1 polymer ?
#
loop_
_entity_poly.entity_id
_entity_poly.type
_entity_poly.pdbx_seq_one_letter_code
_entity_poly.pdbx_strand_id
1 'polypeptide(L)'
;MNRAFVALVLASGCASSPWAPARPAPASDGGLARAGPPPASAQPQGTPDAPFRAEPPPPSASVEFHPPVPRIEKLSNGLPVWIVEYHEVPLVTLDLVVKSGSDTEAPAQSGLASFVLDALDEGTKSRDSVEIARAFENLAARYRTEADADSSEIVVTALSATLPEVLPIFADVALHPAFRNADIERVREQRLGQIAQILDDPALVAERVLRRAIYGEKHPWAYPAEGTVRSIAAVTPPQLAKWHGTYFRPNNAAVIVAGDVRADSLLPLLERSFGGWRAGKIPPAQTKAPVSSGAPRTVIVVDRPAAPQSQIFVGELGIESAAPDRFAARVMNLIFGGSFNSRLNANLRTEHGWSYGASSYFEEHRQAGPFISESGVMSDHTGDALSETFRELRRMQEGQVTDAELSDAKESLLRAIPSRFTSGESVAGLFARAYAHALPPDYFATYAEKVSAVTKEDVAKAARERLHPDRAAIVVVGPLDQTRKALGSLGLGAVEVRDAQGEAIEAKASK
;
A
#
# COMPACT_ATOMS: atom_id res chain seq x y z
N MET A 1 20.61 5.19 -15.73
CA MET A 1 20.32 6.17 -14.68
C MET A 1 19.23 5.54 -13.82
N ASN A 2 19.57 5.24 -12.56
CA ASN A 2 18.73 4.46 -11.65
C ASN A 2 17.49 5.24 -11.25
N ARG A 3 16.32 4.77 -11.68
CA ARG A 3 15.04 5.12 -11.05
C ARG A 3 14.71 4.00 -10.05
N ALA A 4 14.95 4.27 -8.78
CA ALA A 4 14.50 3.41 -7.71
C ALA A 4 12.98 3.61 -7.53
N PHE A 5 12.20 2.59 -7.83
CA PHE A 5 10.80 2.51 -7.41
C PHE A 5 10.77 2.06 -5.95
N VAL A 6 10.30 2.94 -5.10
CA VAL A 6 9.98 2.62 -3.70
C VAL A 6 8.48 2.33 -3.65
N ALA A 7 8.13 1.07 -3.49
CA ALA A 7 6.81 0.70 -3.03
C ALA A 7 6.66 1.22 -1.60
N LEU A 8 5.77 2.20 -1.40
CA LEU A 8 5.53 2.81 -0.11
C LEU A 8 4.58 1.92 0.70
N VAL A 9 5.14 0.91 1.33
CA VAL A 9 4.48 0.28 2.50
C VAL A 9 4.58 1.30 3.63
N LEU A 10 3.45 1.84 4.07
CA LEU A 10 3.34 2.71 5.23
C LEU A 10 3.63 1.91 6.51
N ALA A 11 4.90 1.62 6.76
CA ALA A 11 5.40 1.29 8.06
C ALA A 11 6.04 2.55 8.64
N SER A 12 5.43 3.14 9.65
CA SER A 12 6.06 4.17 10.49
C SER A 12 7.19 3.52 11.27
N GLY A 13 8.39 3.50 10.69
CA GLY A 13 9.60 3.06 11.36
C GLY A 13 10.64 4.16 11.27
N CYS A 14 11.12 4.65 12.40
CA CYS A 14 12.26 5.55 12.50
C CYS A 14 13.47 4.92 11.80
N ALA A 15 13.82 5.41 10.62
CA ALA A 15 15.02 5.03 9.92
C ALA A 15 16.22 5.77 10.54
N SER A 16 17.07 5.05 11.27
CA SER A 16 18.44 5.45 11.54
C SER A 16 19.27 5.16 10.29
N SER A 17 19.77 6.21 9.65
CA SER A 17 20.67 6.11 8.50
C SER A 17 21.95 5.35 8.87
N PRO A 18 22.39 4.33 8.11
CA PRO A 18 23.74 3.82 8.25
C PRO A 18 24.72 4.72 7.49
N TRP A 19 25.66 5.29 8.21
CA TRP A 19 26.82 5.97 7.66
C TRP A 19 27.70 4.94 6.94
N ALA A 20 27.84 5.06 5.64
CA ALA A 20 28.82 4.29 4.87
C ALA A 20 30.23 4.87 5.06
N PRO A 21 31.25 4.07 5.37
CA PRO A 21 32.62 4.58 5.49
C PRO A 21 33.16 4.96 4.12
N ALA A 22 33.78 6.16 4.06
CA ALA A 22 34.49 6.66 2.89
C ALA A 22 35.68 5.77 2.54
N ARG A 23 35.90 5.49 1.24
CA ARG A 23 37.08 4.78 0.74
C ARG A 23 38.32 5.66 1.02
N PRO A 24 39.44 5.09 1.50
CA PRO A 24 40.69 5.84 1.68
C PRO A 24 41.32 6.20 0.32
N ALA A 25 41.81 7.43 0.22
CA ALA A 25 42.64 7.89 -0.88
C ALA A 25 44.02 7.24 -0.83
N PRO A 26 44.74 7.12 -1.97
CA PRO A 26 46.05 6.48 -2.00
C PRO A 26 47.09 7.31 -1.21
N ALA A 27 47.91 6.61 -0.45
CA ALA A 27 48.95 7.17 0.39
C ALA A 27 50.07 7.77 -0.47
N SER A 28 50.45 9.01 -0.16
CA SER A 28 51.73 9.60 -0.58
C SER A 28 52.78 9.31 0.49
N ASP A 29 53.94 8.77 0.08
CA ASP A 29 55.11 8.55 0.92
C ASP A 29 55.62 9.86 1.52
N GLY A 30 55.67 9.91 2.83
CA GLY A 30 56.27 11.00 3.60
C GLY A 30 56.49 10.58 5.06
N GLY A 31 57.72 10.35 5.40
CA GLY A 31 58.45 10.28 6.66
C GLY A 31 57.68 9.93 7.95
N LEU A 32 58.05 8.78 8.52
CA LEU A 32 57.63 8.31 9.84
C LEU A 32 58.17 9.20 10.98
N ALA A 33 57.31 10.02 11.58
CA ALA A 33 57.48 10.49 12.96
C ALA A 33 56.72 9.54 13.87
N ARG A 34 57.40 8.89 14.83
CA ARG A 34 56.79 8.02 15.86
C ARG A 34 55.82 8.87 16.70
N ALA A 35 54.54 8.63 16.56
CA ALA A 35 53.51 9.15 17.47
C ALA A 35 53.62 8.42 18.82
N GLY A 36 53.63 9.19 19.91
CA GLY A 36 53.52 8.66 21.26
C GLY A 36 52.17 7.94 21.50
N PRO A 37 52.05 7.17 22.59
CA PRO A 37 50.83 6.46 22.90
C PRO A 37 49.63 7.42 22.97
N PRO A 38 48.46 7.04 22.45
CA PRO A 38 47.28 7.89 22.53
C PRO A 38 46.93 8.18 24.01
N PRO A 39 46.46 9.39 24.31
CA PRO A 39 45.98 9.67 25.67
C PRO A 39 44.89 8.71 26.06
N ALA A 40 44.93 8.25 27.32
CA ALA A 40 43.93 7.35 27.88
C ALA A 40 42.54 7.87 27.53
N SER A 41 41.73 7.00 26.91
CA SER A 41 40.37 7.29 26.51
C SER A 41 39.61 7.93 27.67
N ALA A 42 39.23 9.20 27.51
CA ALA A 42 38.27 9.82 28.40
C ALA A 42 37.01 8.92 28.40
N GLN A 43 36.64 8.37 29.55
CA GLN A 43 35.40 7.68 29.69
C GLN A 43 34.27 8.60 29.19
N PRO A 44 33.31 8.10 28.41
CA PRO A 44 32.18 8.94 28.01
C PRO A 44 31.57 9.51 29.29
N GLN A 45 31.67 10.81 29.48
CA GLN A 45 30.95 11.47 30.55
C GLN A 45 29.47 11.23 30.27
N GLY A 46 28.84 10.37 31.06
CA GLY A 46 27.40 10.17 31.00
C GLY A 46 26.72 11.53 31.09
N THR A 47 25.83 11.83 30.17
CA THR A 47 25.02 13.04 30.23
C THR A 47 24.41 13.10 31.64
N PRO A 48 24.56 14.22 32.38
CA PRO A 48 23.97 14.29 33.72
C PRO A 48 22.52 13.88 33.69
N ASP A 49 22.15 12.96 34.58
CA ASP A 49 20.78 12.48 34.69
C ASP A 49 19.91 13.66 35.11
N ALA A 50 19.06 14.13 34.19
CA ALA A 50 18.20 15.26 34.46
C ALA A 50 16.84 14.71 34.97
N PRO A 51 16.31 15.21 36.11
CA PRO A 51 15.08 14.67 36.70
C PRO A 51 13.90 14.57 35.75
N PHE A 52 13.79 15.45 34.77
CA PHE A 52 12.71 15.44 33.77
C PHE A 52 12.78 14.24 32.79
N ARG A 53 13.87 13.48 32.78
CA ARG A 53 14.03 12.27 31.95
C ARG A 53 13.53 11.00 32.65
N ALA A 54 13.21 11.06 33.94
CA ALA A 54 12.68 9.94 34.69
C ALA A 54 11.28 9.51 34.24
N GLU A 55 10.53 10.48 33.70
CA GLU A 55 9.18 10.25 33.18
C GLU A 55 9.08 10.85 31.78
N PRO A 56 8.35 10.20 30.84
CA PRO A 56 8.05 10.79 29.57
C PRO A 56 7.26 12.10 29.76
N PRO A 57 7.46 13.12 28.90
CA PRO A 57 6.66 14.35 28.98
C PRO A 57 5.17 14.00 28.86
N PRO A 58 4.31 14.71 29.62
CA PRO A 58 2.88 14.50 29.50
C PRO A 58 2.42 14.75 28.05
N PRO A 59 1.42 14.00 27.58
CA PRO A 59 0.88 14.22 26.25
C PRO A 59 0.46 15.68 26.07
N SER A 60 0.87 16.29 24.95
CA SER A 60 0.37 17.62 24.60
C SER A 60 -1.16 17.57 24.43
N ALA A 61 -1.84 18.70 24.67
CA ALA A 61 -3.25 18.84 24.39
C ALA A 61 -3.54 18.44 22.92
N SER A 62 -4.66 17.79 22.71
CA SER A 62 -5.11 17.43 21.36
C SER A 62 -5.28 18.70 20.54
N VAL A 63 -4.63 18.76 19.37
CA VAL A 63 -4.83 19.85 18.42
C VAL A 63 -6.17 19.63 17.73
N GLU A 64 -7.07 20.59 17.84
CA GLU A 64 -8.30 20.59 17.06
C GLU A 64 -7.93 20.84 15.59
N PHE A 65 -8.23 19.87 14.73
CA PHE A 65 -7.96 19.95 13.30
C PHE A 65 -9.24 19.69 12.51
N HIS A 66 -9.56 20.62 11.62
CA HIS A 66 -10.73 20.54 10.75
C HIS A 66 -10.27 20.23 9.30
N PRO A 67 -10.35 18.96 8.86
CA PRO A 67 -10.03 18.62 7.49
C PRO A 67 -10.89 19.41 6.50
N PRO A 68 -10.32 19.89 5.38
CA PRO A 68 -11.09 20.59 4.37
C PRO A 68 -12.11 19.68 3.71
N VAL A 69 -13.21 20.26 3.25
CA VAL A 69 -14.18 19.61 2.35
C VAL A 69 -13.92 20.16 0.96
N PRO A 70 -13.72 19.32 -0.07
CA PRO A 70 -13.42 19.80 -1.42
C PRO A 70 -14.63 20.53 -2.03
N ARG A 71 -14.38 21.62 -2.74
CA ARG A 71 -15.35 22.20 -3.67
C ARG A 71 -15.49 21.28 -4.87
N ILE A 72 -16.74 20.92 -5.21
CA ILE A 72 -17.02 19.99 -6.29
C ILE A 72 -17.64 20.73 -7.46
N GLU A 73 -16.99 20.63 -8.60
CA GLU A 73 -17.42 21.18 -9.88
C GLU A 73 -17.50 20.08 -10.95
N LYS A 74 -17.99 20.43 -12.14
CA LYS A 74 -18.02 19.51 -13.29
C LYS A 74 -17.66 20.27 -14.55
N LEU A 75 -16.85 19.63 -15.40
CA LEU A 75 -16.61 20.13 -16.76
C LEU A 75 -17.82 19.89 -17.67
N SER A 76 -17.83 20.49 -18.86
CA SER A 76 -18.93 20.40 -19.82
C SER A 76 -19.24 18.96 -20.26
N ASN A 77 -18.23 18.07 -20.26
CA ASN A 77 -18.38 16.65 -20.58
C ASN A 77 -18.80 15.79 -19.37
N GLY A 78 -19.08 16.42 -18.22
CA GLY A 78 -19.51 15.75 -16.99
C GLY A 78 -18.40 15.22 -16.10
N LEU A 79 -17.11 15.44 -16.42
CA LEU A 79 -15.97 15.04 -15.59
C LEU A 79 -16.03 15.80 -14.26
N PRO A 80 -16.13 15.10 -13.10
CA PRO A 80 -16.08 15.74 -11.79
C PRO A 80 -14.69 16.33 -11.53
N VAL A 81 -14.66 17.48 -10.85
CA VAL A 81 -13.44 18.15 -10.38
C VAL A 81 -13.62 18.44 -8.91
N TRP A 82 -12.77 17.85 -8.07
CA TRP A 82 -12.74 18.10 -6.64
C TRP A 82 -11.56 19.02 -6.32
N ILE A 83 -11.80 20.15 -5.68
CA ILE A 83 -10.81 21.21 -5.51
C ILE A 83 -10.63 21.51 -4.03
N VAL A 84 -9.39 21.44 -3.55
CA VAL A 84 -8.97 21.90 -2.23
C VAL A 84 -7.94 23.01 -2.43
N GLU A 85 -8.37 24.23 -2.23
CA GLU A 85 -7.49 25.43 -2.33
C GLU A 85 -6.58 25.50 -1.11
N TYR A 86 -5.26 25.61 -1.35
CA TYR A 86 -4.25 25.65 -0.31
C TYR A 86 -3.07 26.52 -0.76
N HIS A 87 -2.92 27.72 -0.18
CA HIS A 87 -2.08 28.80 -0.70
C HIS A 87 -0.76 29.02 0.07
N GLU A 88 -0.34 28.07 0.93
CA GLU A 88 0.88 28.26 1.73
C GLU A 88 2.18 28.09 0.92
N VAL A 89 2.15 27.27 -0.12
CA VAL A 89 3.28 27.03 -1.03
C VAL A 89 2.78 27.11 -2.47
N PRO A 90 3.58 27.66 -3.43
CA PRO A 90 3.17 27.83 -4.81
C PRO A 90 3.23 26.53 -5.60
N LEU A 91 2.64 25.46 -5.06
CA LEU A 91 2.55 24.13 -5.67
C LEU A 91 1.10 23.72 -5.84
N VAL A 92 0.84 23.00 -6.91
CA VAL A 92 -0.45 22.37 -7.17
C VAL A 92 -0.25 20.92 -7.60
N THR A 93 -1.06 20.04 -7.04
CA THR A 93 -1.14 18.63 -7.44
C THR A 93 -2.48 18.39 -8.10
N LEU A 94 -2.44 17.75 -9.25
CA LEU A 94 -3.60 17.18 -9.93
C LEU A 94 -3.46 15.67 -9.93
N ASP A 95 -4.55 15.00 -9.57
CA ASP A 95 -4.68 13.55 -9.60
C ASP A 95 -5.87 13.18 -10.48
N LEU A 96 -5.61 12.61 -11.65
CA LEU A 96 -6.66 12.06 -12.51
C LEU A 96 -6.92 10.61 -12.07
N VAL A 97 -8.02 10.43 -11.38
CA VAL A 97 -8.46 9.13 -10.86
C VAL A 97 -9.44 8.49 -11.81
N VAL A 98 -9.15 7.29 -12.28
CA VAL A 98 -10.05 6.43 -13.05
C VAL A 98 -10.50 5.28 -12.18
N LYS A 99 -11.83 5.07 -12.03
CA LYS A 99 -12.43 4.02 -11.17
C LYS A 99 -12.33 2.61 -11.77
N SER A 100 -11.15 2.25 -12.22
CA SER A 100 -10.85 0.96 -12.81
C SER A 100 -9.39 0.62 -12.53
N GLY A 101 -9.17 -0.49 -11.93
CA GLY A 101 -7.88 -1.07 -11.61
C GLY A 101 -7.86 -2.56 -11.95
N SER A 102 -7.21 -3.36 -11.14
CA SER A 102 -7.16 -4.80 -11.34
C SER A 102 -8.52 -5.49 -11.17
N ASP A 103 -9.53 -4.83 -10.59
CA ASP A 103 -10.93 -5.28 -10.52
C ASP A 103 -11.59 -5.49 -11.90
N THR A 104 -11.02 -4.92 -12.96
CA THR A 104 -11.50 -5.03 -14.33
C THR A 104 -10.83 -6.13 -15.14
N GLU A 105 -9.85 -6.81 -14.56
CA GLU A 105 -9.00 -7.79 -15.24
C GLU A 105 -9.56 -9.21 -15.12
N ALA A 106 -9.39 -10.01 -16.17
CA ALA A 106 -9.49 -11.46 -16.02
C ALA A 106 -8.19 -12.00 -15.38
N PRO A 107 -8.23 -13.10 -14.61
CA PRO A 107 -7.04 -13.68 -13.99
C PRO A 107 -5.84 -13.89 -14.94
N ALA A 108 -6.10 -14.28 -16.17
CA ALA A 108 -5.08 -14.47 -17.18
C ALA A 108 -4.47 -13.15 -17.71
N GLN A 109 -5.05 -12.01 -17.36
CA GLN A 109 -4.66 -10.66 -17.76
C GLN A 109 -4.23 -9.81 -16.56
N SER A 110 -3.90 -10.45 -15.42
CA SER A 110 -3.43 -9.73 -14.24
C SER A 110 -2.23 -8.84 -14.58
N GLY A 111 -2.27 -7.62 -14.05
CA GLY A 111 -1.25 -6.61 -14.33
C GLY A 111 -1.49 -5.77 -15.58
N LEU A 112 -2.61 -5.94 -16.28
CA LEU A 112 -2.91 -5.17 -17.49
C LEU A 112 -3.13 -3.68 -17.18
N ALA A 113 -3.88 -3.36 -16.13
CA ALA A 113 -4.15 -1.98 -15.70
C ALA A 113 -2.86 -1.25 -15.33
N SER A 114 -2.05 -1.86 -14.46
CA SER A 114 -0.77 -1.28 -14.05
C SER A 114 0.21 -1.16 -15.21
N PHE A 115 0.20 -2.13 -16.15
CA PHE A 115 1.05 -2.06 -17.33
C PHE A 115 0.63 -0.92 -18.28
N VAL A 116 -0.70 -0.66 -18.41
CA VAL A 116 -1.18 0.51 -19.16
C VAL A 116 -0.61 1.79 -18.56
N LEU A 117 -0.63 1.93 -17.24
CA LEU A 117 -0.12 3.11 -16.55
C LEU A 117 1.38 3.30 -16.73
N ASP A 118 2.17 2.22 -16.64
CA ASP A 118 3.61 2.27 -16.91
C ASP A 118 3.95 2.67 -18.36
N ALA A 119 3.01 2.43 -19.28
CA ALA A 119 3.22 2.68 -20.68
C ALA A 119 2.70 4.06 -21.15
N LEU A 120 2.03 4.83 -20.28
CA LEU A 120 1.45 6.12 -20.68
C LEU A 120 2.50 7.16 -21.07
N ASP A 121 3.56 7.28 -20.27
CA ASP A 121 4.63 8.26 -20.48
C ASP A 121 5.77 7.75 -21.39
N GLU A 122 5.61 6.53 -21.90
CA GLU A 122 6.54 5.98 -22.90
C GLU A 122 6.35 6.56 -24.30
N GLY A 123 5.25 7.24 -24.53
CA GLY A 123 5.01 8.04 -25.71
C GLY A 123 3.54 8.26 -26.02
N THR A 124 3.27 9.44 -26.55
CA THR A 124 1.98 9.82 -27.10
C THR A 124 2.01 9.80 -28.64
N LYS A 125 0.92 10.19 -29.25
CA LYS A 125 0.89 10.39 -30.71
C LYS A 125 1.79 11.54 -31.18
N SER A 126 2.08 12.50 -30.29
CA SER A 126 2.79 13.74 -30.60
C SER A 126 4.19 13.81 -29.98
N ARG A 127 4.52 12.98 -28.98
CA ARG A 127 5.79 13.01 -28.24
C ARG A 127 6.33 11.60 -28.02
N ASP A 128 7.64 11.46 -27.97
CA ASP A 128 8.30 10.27 -27.44
C ASP A 128 8.52 10.40 -25.91
N SER A 129 9.02 9.34 -25.27
CA SER A 129 9.25 9.29 -23.81
C SER A 129 10.27 10.34 -23.33
N VAL A 130 11.30 10.62 -24.14
CA VAL A 130 12.33 11.61 -23.81
C VAL A 130 11.75 13.03 -23.90
N GLU A 131 10.93 13.30 -24.91
CA GLU A 131 10.25 14.58 -25.07
C GLU A 131 9.24 14.82 -23.94
N ILE A 132 8.50 13.79 -23.50
CA ILE A 132 7.59 13.87 -22.34
C ILE A 132 8.38 14.18 -21.06
N ALA A 133 9.44 13.41 -20.78
CA ALA A 133 10.26 13.62 -19.59
C ALA A 133 10.85 15.05 -19.56
N ARG A 134 11.43 15.50 -20.67
CA ARG A 134 11.98 16.86 -20.79
C ARG A 134 10.92 17.95 -20.63
N ALA A 135 9.71 17.72 -21.16
CA ALA A 135 8.63 18.68 -21.05
C ALA A 135 8.20 18.89 -19.58
N PHE A 136 8.09 17.82 -18.80
CA PHE A 136 7.81 17.92 -17.36
C PHE A 136 9.00 18.50 -16.58
N GLU A 137 10.24 18.05 -16.85
CA GLU A 137 11.44 18.54 -16.18
C GLU A 137 11.67 20.04 -16.38
N ASN A 138 11.48 20.55 -17.60
CA ASN A 138 11.61 21.97 -17.93
C ASN A 138 10.59 22.86 -17.19
N LEU A 139 9.46 22.32 -16.82
CA LEU A 139 8.39 22.99 -16.06
C LEU A 139 8.45 22.70 -14.55
N ALA A 140 9.53 22.06 -14.09
CA ALA A 140 9.70 21.60 -12.70
C ALA A 140 8.50 20.76 -12.21
N ALA A 141 7.84 20.04 -13.12
CA ALA A 141 6.71 19.19 -12.80
C ALA A 141 7.17 17.75 -12.54
N ARG A 142 6.57 17.12 -11.54
CA ARG A 142 6.77 15.69 -11.24
C ARG A 142 5.54 14.92 -11.68
N TYR A 143 5.75 13.85 -12.42
CA TYR A 143 4.72 12.95 -12.93
C TYR A 143 4.91 11.57 -12.32
N ARG A 144 3.81 10.91 -11.94
CA ARG A 144 3.78 9.52 -11.53
C ARG A 144 2.43 8.88 -11.85
N THR A 145 2.42 7.58 -11.91
CA THR A 145 1.21 6.76 -12.07
C THR A 145 1.14 5.72 -10.95
N GLU A 146 -0.07 5.31 -10.61
CA GLU A 146 -0.31 4.26 -9.63
C GLU A 146 -1.58 3.49 -10.04
N ALA A 147 -1.53 2.16 -9.95
CA ALA A 147 -2.69 1.31 -10.14
C ALA A 147 -2.87 0.43 -8.90
N ASP A 148 -4.09 0.37 -8.40
CA ASP A 148 -4.47 -0.53 -7.33
C ASP A 148 -5.61 -1.47 -7.76
N ALA A 149 -6.30 -2.03 -6.77
CA ALA A 149 -7.43 -2.91 -7.01
C ALA A 149 -8.62 -2.20 -7.67
N ASP A 150 -8.89 -0.97 -7.27
CA ASP A 150 -10.13 -0.23 -7.57
C ASP A 150 -9.94 0.94 -8.52
N SER A 151 -8.71 1.44 -8.65
CA SER A 151 -8.42 2.67 -9.38
C SER A 151 -7.11 2.63 -10.15
N SER A 152 -7.02 3.55 -11.09
CA SER A 152 -5.81 3.96 -11.77
C SER A 152 -5.66 5.45 -11.61
N GLU A 153 -4.50 5.89 -11.14
CA GLU A 153 -4.21 7.28 -10.81
C GLU A 153 -3.05 7.81 -11.65
N ILE A 154 -3.20 9.01 -12.15
CA ILE A 154 -2.15 9.74 -12.86
C ILE A 154 -1.98 11.06 -12.12
N VAL A 155 -0.82 11.26 -11.50
CA VAL A 155 -0.55 12.39 -10.64
C VAL A 155 0.51 13.28 -11.24
N VAL A 156 0.24 14.58 -11.26
CA VAL A 156 1.24 15.60 -11.57
C VAL A 156 1.28 16.67 -10.49
N THR A 157 2.47 16.99 -10.01
CA THR A 157 2.71 18.12 -9.10
C THR A 157 3.60 19.12 -9.80
N ALA A 158 3.17 20.38 -9.84
CA ALA A 158 3.85 21.47 -10.54
C ALA A 158 3.81 22.77 -9.72
N LEU A 159 4.59 23.75 -10.15
CA LEU A 159 4.41 25.13 -9.69
C LEU A 159 3.10 25.68 -10.22
N SER A 160 2.39 26.46 -9.39
CA SER A 160 1.14 27.12 -9.80
C SER A 160 1.31 27.99 -11.06
N ALA A 161 2.47 28.64 -11.18
CA ALA A 161 2.81 29.47 -12.32
C ALA A 161 2.94 28.70 -13.65
N THR A 162 3.42 27.46 -13.61
CA THR A 162 3.62 26.62 -14.81
C THR A 162 2.45 25.70 -15.13
N LEU A 163 1.42 25.69 -14.28
CA LEU A 163 0.23 24.84 -14.46
C LEU A 163 -0.42 24.96 -15.85
N PRO A 164 -0.59 26.18 -16.43
CA PRO A 164 -1.19 26.33 -17.77
C PRO A 164 -0.41 25.59 -18.87
N GLU A 165 0.90 25.42 -18.70
CA GLU A 165 1.79 24.74 -19.66
C GLU A 165 1.88 23.23 -19.36
N VAL A 166 1.77 22.83 -18.11
CA VAL A 166 1.79 21.41 -17.67
C VAL A 166 0.51 20.69 -18.09
N LEU A 167 -0.64 21.32 -17.95
CA LEU A 167 -1.95 20.68 -18.21
C LEU A 167 -2.10 20.07 -19.59
N PRO A 168 -1.71 20.73 -20.69
CA PRO A 168 -1.78 20.13 -22.03
C PRO A 168 -0.90 18.88 -22.18
N ILE A 169 0.28 18.85 -21.52
CA ILE A 169 1.20 17.71 -21.55
C ILE A 169 0.58 16.56 -20.75
N PHE A 170 0.07 16.86 -19.57
CA PHE A 170 -0.60 15.91 -18.69
C PHE A 170 -1.81 15.26 -19.39
N ALA A 171 -2.67 16.06 -20.03
CA ALA A 171 -3.81 15.56 -20.77
C ALA A 171 -3.40 14.71 -21.99
N ASP A 172 -2.33 15.11 -22.71
CA ASP A 172 -1.82 14.34 -23.85
C ASP A 172 -1.35 12.95 -23.41
N VAL A 173 -0.55 12.88 -22.35
CA VAL A 173 -0.08 11.61 -21.77
C VAL A 173 -1.24 10.74 -21.28
N ALA A 174 -2.21 11.34 -20.58
CA ALA A 174 -3.34 10.60 -20.03
C ALA A 174 -4.32 10.10 -21.10
N LEU A 175 -4.54 10.87 -22.17
CA LEU A 175 -5.63 10.62 -23.12
C LEU A 175 -5.18 10.05 -24.48
N HIS A 176 -3.91 10.22 -24.85
CA HIS A 176 -3.42 9.90 -26.20
C HIS A 176 -2.16 9.02 -26.23
N PRO A 177 -2.01 8.02 -25.35
CA PRO A 177 -0.85 7.14 -25.38
C PRO A 177 -0.76 6.40 -26.72
N ALA A 178 0.47 6.17 -27.19
CA ALA A 178 0.73 5.57 -28.49
C ALA A 178 0.88 4.04 -28.43
N PHE A 179 1.29 3.48 -27.31
CA PHE A 179 1.56 2.05 -27.09
C PHE A 179 2.39 1.42 -28.22
N ARG A 180 3.54 2.02 -28.56
CA ARG A 180 4.41 1.52 -29.64
C ARG A 180 5.07 0.22 -29.22
N ASN A 181 5.22 -0.74 -30.14
CA ASN A 181 5.80 -2.06 -29.85
C ASN A 181 7.15 -1.98 -29.11
N ALA A 182 8.07 -1.12 -29.57
CA ALA A 182 9.39 -1.00 -28.96
C ALA A 182 9.34 -0.51 -27.50
N ASP A 183 8.45 0.44 -27.19
CA ASP A 183 8.26 0.95 -25.84
C ASP A 183 7.66 -0.12 -24.92
N ILE A 184 6.67 -0.85 -25.44
CA ILE A 184 6.01 -1.94 -24.70
C ILE A 184 6.97 -3.07 -24.39
N GLU A 185 7.86 -3.45 -25.32
CA GLU A 185 8.87 -4.47 -25.03
C GLU A 185 9.85 -4.04 -23.94
N ARG A 186 10.26 -2.79 -23.93
CA ARG A 186 11.13 -2.25 -22.86
C ARG A 186 10.45 -2.23 -21.50
N VAL A 187 9.19 -1.78 -21.42
CA VAL A 187 8.39 -1.82 -20.19
C VAL A 187 8.19 -3.27 -19.72
N ARG A 188 7.95 -4.21 -20.64
CA ARG A 188 7.82 -5.63 -20.33
C ARG A 188 9.08 -6.20 -19.69
N GLU A 189 10.25 -5.94 -20.26
CA GLU A 189 11.53 -6.41 -19.72
C GLU A 189 11.76 -5.87 -18.30
N GLN A 190 11.48 -4.58 -18.09
CA GLN A 190 11.59 -3.95 -16.77
C GLN A 190 10.63 -4.60 -15.77
N ARG A 191 9.37 -4.82 -16.15
CA ARG A 191 8.35 -5.44 -15.29
C ARG A 191 8.69 -6.88 -14.95
N LEU A 192 9.17 -7.68 -15.90
CA LEU A 192 9.60 -9.06 -15.65
C LEU A 192 10.79 -9.09 -14.69
N GLY A 193 11.72 -8.15 -14.81
CA GLY A 193 12.81 -7.97 -13.85
C GLY A 193 12.33 -7.62 -12.44
N GLN A 194 11.35 -6.76 -12.30
CA GLN A 194 10.71 -6.43 -11.02
C GLN A 194 10.00 -7.64 -10.41
N ILE A 195 9.23 -8.39 -11.21
CA ILE A 195 8.55 -9.61 -10.74
C ILE A 195 9.57 -10.64 -10.25
N ALA A 196 10.71 -10.79 -10.92
CA ALA A 196 11.76 -11.69 -10.46
C ALA A 196 12.30 -11.28 -9.08
N GLN A 197 12.53 -9.99 -8.83
CA GLN A 197 12.94 -9.48 -7.51
C GLN A 197 11.88 -9.73 -6.43
N ILE A 198 10.59 -9.53 -6.76
CA ILE A 198 9.47 -9.80 -5.85
C ILE A 198 9.43 -11.29 -5.46
N LEU A 199 9.69 -12.19 -6.40
CA LEU A 199 9.68 -13.63 -6.14
C LEU A 199 10.88 -14.11 -5.28
N ASP A 200 11.90 -13.29 -5.12
CA ASP A 200 13.02 -13.54 -4.20
C ASP A 200 12.70 -13.08 -2.76
N ASP A 201 11.75 -12.16 -2.56
CA ASP A 201 11.36 -11.67 -1.25
C ASP A 201 10.33 -12.60 -0.59
N PRO A 202 10.65 -13.23 0.58
CA PRO A 202 9.76 -14.17 1.23
C PRO A 202 8.43 -13.55 1.71
N ALA A 203 8.41 -12.27 2.12
CA ALA A 203 7.20 -11.62 2.60
C ALA A 203 6.25 -11.32 1.43
N LEU A 204 6.77 -10.80 0.32
CA LEU A 204 5.99 -10.54 -0.89
C LEU A 204 5.45 -11.84 -1.52
N VAL A 205 6.23 -12.94 -1.44
CA VAL A 205 5.76 -14.27 -1.84
C VAL A 205 4.61 -14.73 -0.94
N ALA A 206 4.75 -14.58 0.39
CA ALA A 206 3.70 -14.97 1.34
C ALA A 206 2.40 -14.22 1.08
N GLU A 207 2.46 -12.92 0.85
CA GLU A 207 1.30 -12.08 0.55
C GLU A 207 0.58 -12.53 -0.74
N ARG A 208 1.32 -12.75 -1.83
CA ARG A 208 0.76 -13.22 -3.12
C ARG A 208 0.04 -14.54 -2.97
N VAL A 209 0.67 -15.49 -2.27
CA VAL A 209 0.08 -16.82 -2.02
C VAL A 209 -1.15 -16.71 -1.13
N LEU A 210 -1.12 -15.83 -0.12
CA LEU A 210 -2.25 -15.58 0.76
C LEU A 210 -3.44 -15.00 0.01
N ARG A 211 -3.25 -13.99 -0.85
CA ARG A 211 -4.32 -13.42 -1.68
C ARG A 211 -5.01 -14.48 -2.52
N ARG A 212 -4.22 -15.37 -3.12
CA ARG A 212 -4.76 -16.48 -3.91
C ARG A 212 -5.58 -17.46 -3.05
N ALA A 213 -5.18 -17.70 -1.80
CA ALA A 213 -5.93 -18.53 -0.85
C ALA A 213 -7.23 -17.87 -0.39
N ILE A 214 -7.24 -16.55 -0.17
CA ILE A 214 -8.41 -15.79 0.26
C ILE A 214 -9.45 -15.67 -0.86
N TYR A 215 -9.03 -15.26 -2.05
CA TYR A 215 -9.93 -14.90 -3.15
C TYR A 215 -10.25 -16.08 -4.08
N GLY A 216 -9.38 -17.10 -4.11
CA GLY A 216 -9.49 -18.20 -5.06
C GLY A 216 -9.10 -17.81 -6.49
N GLU A 217 -8.67 -18.78 -7.27
CA GLU A 217 -8.00 -18.59 -8.58
C GLU A 217 -8.83 -17.89 -9.66
N LYS A 218 -10.16 -17.78 -9.47
CA LYS A 218 -11.06 -17.14 -10.44
C LYS A 218 -11.26 -15.65 -10.18
N HIS A 219 -10.82 -15.16 -9.05
CA HIS A 219 -11.01 -13.76 -8.67
C HIS A 219 -9.82 -12.91 -9.16
N PRO A 220 -10.04 -11.71 -9.73
CA PRO A 220 -8.95 -10.81 -10.14
C PRO A 220 -7.93 -10.55 -9.04
N TRP A 221 -8.37 -10.28 -7.84
CA TRP A 221 -7.51 -9.95 -6.69
C TRP A 221 -6.76 -11.16 -6.07
N ALA A 222 -6.96 -12.35 -6.62
CA ALA A 222 -6.10 -13.49 -6.32
C ALA A 222 -4.69 -13.34 -6.94
N TYR A 223 -4.55 -12.40 -7.86
CA TYR A 223 -3.31 -12.13 -8.58
C TYR A 223 -2.84 -10.71 -8.26
N PRO A 224 -1.51 -10.50 -8.24
CA PRO A 224 -0.96 -9.20 -7.90
C PRO A 224 -1.23 -8.15 -9.00
N ALA A 225 -1.33 -6.88 -8.60
CA ALA A 225 -1.59 -5.78 -9.51
C ALA A 225 -0.45 -5.57 -10.54
N GLU A 226 0.78 -5.94 -10.21
CA GLU A 226 1.91 -5.93 -11.15
C GLU A 226 1.88 -7.08 -12.16
N GLY A 227 0.99 -8.06 -11.96
CA GLY A 227 0.85 -9.23 -12.81
C GLY A 227 1.74 -10.41 -12.44
N THR A 228 1.70 -11.43 -13.27
CA THR A 228 2.54 -12.62 -13.19
C THR A 228 3.50 -12.67 -14.38
N VAL A 229 4.57 -13.47 -14.29
CA VAL A 229 5.49 -13.69 -15.42
C VAL A 229 4.69 -14.06 -16.68
N ARG A 230 3.71 -14.96 -16.53
CA ARG A 230 2.88 -15.45 -17.64
C ARG A 230 1.98 -14.37 -18.22
N SER A 231 1.27 -13.63 -17.39
CA SER A 231 0.34 -12.60 -17.85
C SER A 231 1.07 -11.45 -18.54
N ILE A 232 2.17 -10.96 -17.94
CA ILE A 232 2.97 -9.86 -18.48
C ILE A 232 3.67 -10.25 -19.80
N ALA A 233 4.19 -11.48 -19.92
CA ALA A 233 4.75 -11.97 -21.18
C ALA A 233 3.73 -12.01 -22.33
N ALA A 234 2.44 -12.15 -22.01
CA ALA A 234 1.35 -12.23 -22.99
C ALA A 234 0.70 -10.90 -23.35
N VAL A 235 1.03 -9.78 -22.67
CA VAL A 235 0.44 -8.45 -22.94
C VAL A 235 0.81 -8.00 -24.35
N THR A 236 -0.15 -7.42 -25.06
CA THR A 236 0.05 -6.87 -26.41
C THR A 236 -0.41 -5.41 -26.49
N PRO A 237 0.19 -4.57 -27.37
CA PRO A 237 -0.23 -3.19 -27.57
C PRO A 237 -1.73 -3.02 -27.85
N PRO A 238 -2.40 -3.86 -28.67
CA PRO A 238 -3.85 -3.79 -28.85
C PRO A 238 -4.66 -4.02 -27.56
N GLN A 239 -4.18 -4.87 -26.65
CA GLN A 239 -4.85 -5.07 -25.35
C GLN A 239 -4.75 -3.83 -24.46
N LEU A 240 -3.56 -3.18 -24.42
CA LEU A 240 -3.36 -1.92 -23.69
C LEU A 240 -4.27 -0.81 -24.25
N ALA A 241 -4.26 -0.62 -25.57
CA ALA A 241 -5.10 0.38 -26.23
C ALA A 241 -6.61 0.12 -25.99
N LYS A 242 -7.03 -1.15 -26.02
CA LYS A 242 -8.41 -1.54 -25.75
C LYS A 242 -8.79 -1.24 -24.31
N TRP A 243 -7.96 -1.63 -23.32
CA TRP A 243 -8.23 -1.40 -21.90
C TRP A 243 -8.30 0.11 -21.62
N HIS A 244 -7.30 0.88 -22.04
CA HIS A 244 -7.27 2.33 -21.92
C HIS A 244 -8.52 2.97 -22.58
N GLY A 245 -8.80 2.65 -23.83
CA GLY A 245 -9.94 3.19 -24.57
C GLY A 245 -11.31 2.79 -23.98
N THR A 246 -11.38 1.74 -23.16
CA THR A 246 -12.61 1.30 -22.48
C THR A 246 -12.82 2.06 -21.18
N TYR A 247 -11.80 2.15 -20.33
CA TYR A 247 -11.94 2.61 -18.96
C TYR A 247 -11.55 4.06 -18.74
N PHE A 248 -10.66 4.64 -19.58
CA PHE A 248 -10.31 6.05 -19.53
C PHE A 248 -11.43 6.87 -20.17
N ARG A 249 -12.42 7.23 -19.36
CA ARG A 249 -13.62 7.98 -19.76
C ARG A 249 -14.00 8.99 -18.69
N PRO A 250 -14.48 10.19 -19.05
CA PRO A 250 -14.83 11.23 -18.08
C PRO A 250 -15.96 10.79 -17.12
N ASN A 251 -16.85 9.91 -17.57
CA ASN A 251 -17.89 9.34 -16.71
C ASN A 251 -17.42 8.18 -15.83
N ASN A 252 -16.13 7.82 -15.87
CA ASN A 252 -15.48 6.83 -15.02
C ASN A 252 -14.30 7.45 -14.23
N ALA A 253 -14.12 8.75 -14.28
CA ALA A 253 -12.96 9.43 -13.73
C ALA A 253 -13.36 10.69 -12.94
N ALA A 254 -12.41 11.25 -12.22
CA ALA A 254 -12.44 12.59 -11.64
C ALA A 254 -11.04 13.19 -11.68
N VAL A 255 -10.98 14.53 -11.68
CA VAL A 255 -9.74 15.25 -11.41
C VAL A 255 -9.81 15.79 -9.98
N ILE A 256 -8.88 15.36 -9.15
CA ILE A 256 -8.72 15.87 -7.80
C ILE A 256 -7.59 16.89 -7.83
N VAL A 257 -7.83 18.08 -7.31
CA VAL A 257 -6.84 19.15 -7.32
C VAL A 257 -6.64 19.68 -5.90
N ALA A 258 -5.40 19.73 -5.45
CA ALA A 258 -5.06 20.33 -4.17
C ALA A 258 -3.81 21.20 -4.31
N GLY A 259 -3.86 22.42 -3.77
CA GLY A 259 -2.73 23.35 -3.79
C GLY A 259 -3.09 24.79 -4.10
N ASP A 260 -2.09 25.55 -4.52
CA ASP A 260 -2.19 26.99 -4.77
C ASP A 260 -2.85 27.27 -6.13
N VAL A 261 -4.16 27.12 -6.14
CA VAL A 261 -5.03 27.43 -7.29
C VAL A 261 -6.31 28.08 -6.80
N ARG A 262 -6.95 28.81 -7.70
CA ARG A 262 -8.32 29.30 -7.51
C ARG A 262 -9.22 28.57 -8.50
N ALA A 263 -10.33 28.05 -8.03
CA ALA A 263 -11.27 27.29 -8.85
C ALA A 263 -11.68 28.05 -10.14
N ASP A 264 -11.95 29.34 -10.02
CA ASP A 264 -12.41 30.15 -11.15
C ASP A 264 -11.36 30.30 -12.29
N SER A 265 -10.06 30.25 -11.96
CA SER A 265 -8.96 30.25 -12.93
C SER A 265 -8.60 28.84 -13.42
N LEU A 266 -8.78 27.84 -12.58
CA LEU A 266 -8.46 26.45 -12.87
C LEU A 266 -9.45 25.81 -13.85
N LEU A 267 -10.75 26.00 -13.63
CA LEU A 267 -11.79 25.34 -14.43
C LEU A 267 -11.68 25.61 -15.94
N PRO A 268 -11.43 26.84 -16.42
CA PRO A 268 -11.19 27.08 -17.85
C PRO A 268 -9.95 26.38 -18.40
N LEU A 269 -8.91 26.16 -17.58
CA LEU A 269 -7.71 25.41 -17.99
C LEU A 269 -8.02 23.92 -18.14
N LEU A 270 -8.73 23.34 -17.18
CA LEU A 270 -9.18 21.96 -17.23
C LEU A 270 -10.17 21.72 -18.39
N GLU A 271 -11.08 22.66 -18.64
CA GLU A 271 -12.02 22.57 -19.76
C GLU A 271 -11.30 22.50 -21.11
N ARG A 272 -10.25 23.32 -21.31
CA ARG A 272 -9.44 23.26 -22.53
C ARG A 272 -8.70 21.93 -22.70
N SER A 273 -8.23 21.33 -21.60
CA SER A 273 -7.43 20.12 -21.64
C SER A 273 -8.26 18.84 -21.68
N PHE A 274 -9.38 18.81 -20.98
CA PHE A 274 -10.19 17.60 -20.79
C PHE A 274 -11.63 17.71 -21.33
N GLY A 275 -12.15 18.91 -21.64
CA GLY A 275 -13.54 19.10 -22.08
C GLY A 275 -13.90 18.34 -23.35
N GLY A 276 -12.91 18.11 -24.24
CA GLY A 276 -13.07 17.28 -25.44
C GLY A 276 -13.11 15.76 -25.21
N TRP A 277 -12.82 15.32 -24.00
CA TRP A 277 -12.80 13.88 -23.65
C TRP A 277 -14.22 13.31 -23.61
N ARG A 278 -14.47 12.21 -24.35
CA ARG A 278 -15.82 11.69 -24.59
C ARG A 278 -16.18 10.58 -23.61
N ALA A 279 -17.38 10.70 -23.04
CA ALA A 279 -18.00 9.64 -22.24
C ALA A 279 -18.18 8.34 -23.05
N GLY A 280 -18.23 7.22 -22.37
CA GLY A 280 -18.40 5.91 -22.98
C GLY A 280 -19.10 4.91 -22.07
N LYS A 281 -19.40 3.73 -22.61
CA LYS A 281 -19.95 2.63 -21.82
C LYS A 281 -18.83 1.98 -21.03
N ILE A 282 -18.98 1.94 -19.70
CA ILE A 282 -18.06 1.27 -18.79
C ILE A 282 -18.62 -0.12 -18.49
N PRO A 283 -17.85 -1.19 -18.75
CA PRO A 283 -18.24 -2.52 -18.30
C PRO A 283 -18.24 -2.60 -16.76
N PRO A 284 -19.07 -3.43 -16.15
CA PRO A 284 -18.98 -3.67 -14.72
C PRO A 284 -17.64 -4.32 -14.35
N ALA A 285 -17.17 -4.09 -13.13
CA ALA A 285 -16.00 -4.76 -12.59
C ALA A 285 -16.15 -6.29 -12.66
N GLN A 286 -15.05 -7.00 -12.87
CA GLN A 286 -15.02 -8.47 -12.94
C GLN A 286 -15.10 -9.12 -11.56
N THR A 287 -14.92 -8.33 -10.51
CA THR A 287 -15.00 -8.77 -9.13
C THR A 287 -16.43 -9.16 -8.78
N LYS A 288 -16.63 -10.43 -8.45
CA LYS A 288 -17.80 -10.89 -7.73
C LYS A 288 -17.38 -11.06 -6.28
N ALA A 289 -18.27 -10.75 -5.33
CA ALA A 289 -17.98 -10.99 -3.93
C ALA A 289 -17.37 -12.40 -3.75
N PRO A 290 -16.18 -12.50 -3.15
CA PRO A 290 -15.57 -13.83 -2.98
C PRO A 290 -16.44 -14.70 -2.11
N VAL A 291 -16.61 -15.93 -2.52
CA VAL A 291 -17.37 -16.92 -1.76
C VAL A 291 -16.44 -17.55 -0.72
N SER A 292 -16.07 -16.80 0.30
CA SER A 292 -15.24 -17.38 1.36
C SER A 292 -16.01 -17.81 2.61
N SER A 293 -17.33 -17.62 2.65
CA SER A 293 -18.13 -18.01 3.79
C SER A 293 -18.30 -19.53 3.86
N GLY A 294 -17.47 -20.20 4.63
CA GLY A 294 -17.60 -21.62 4.94
C GLY A 294 -16.53 -22.54 4.34
N ALA A 295 -15.56 -22.04 3.59
CA ALA A 295 -14.44 -22.86 3.18
C ALA A 295 -13.58 -23.29 4.41
N PRO A 296 -13.10 -24.54 4.47
CA PRO A 296 -12.17 -24.95 5.52
C PRO A 296 -10.88 -24.12 5.43
N ARG A 297 -10.19 -23.98 6.58
CA ARG A 297 -8.89 -23.32 6.64
C ARG A 297 -7.92 -23.91 5.62
N THR A 298 -7.25 -23.05 4.88
CA THR A 298 -6.15 -23.43 3.98
C THR A 298 -4.82 -23.13 4.66
N VAL A 299 -3.93 -24.12 4.70
CA VAL A 299 -2.58 -24.01 5.28
C VAL A 299 -1.58 -24.28 4.18
N ILE A 300 -0.78 -23.28 3.84
CA ILE A 300 0.17 -23.33 2.72
C ILE A 300 1.58 -23.09 3.24
N VAL A 301 2.53 -23.88 2.74
CA VAL A 301 3.96 -23.66 2.96
C VAL A 301 4.66 -23.48 1.62
N VAL A 302 5.44 -22.41 1.51
CA VAL A 302 6.38 -22.19 0.43
C VAL A 302 7.77 -22.44 0.97
N ASP A 303 8.46 -23.45 0.38
CA ASP A 303 9.76 -23.88 0.87
C ASP A 303 10.86 -22.86 0.58
N ARG A 304 11.56 -22.47 1.65
CA ARG A 304 12.81 -21.71 1.59
C ARG A 304 13.85 -22.42 2.48
N PRO A 305 14.56 -23.39 1.93
CA PRO A 305 15.52 -24.19 2.70
C PRO A 305 16.55 -23.30 3.40
N ALA A 306 16.85 -23.62 4.65
CA ALA A 306 17.83 -22.91 5.48
C ALA A 306 17.52 -21.40 5.71
N ALA A 307 16.30 -20.93 5.50
CA ALA A 307 15.91 -19.58 5.87
C ALA A 307 15.98 -19.44 7.41
N PRO A 308 16.69 -18.44 7.96
CA PRO A 308 16.80 -18.24 9.40
C PRO A 308 15.49 -17.74 10.01
N GLN A 309 14.62 -17.16 9.18
CA GLN A 309 13.30 -16.68 9.56
C GLN A 309 12.23 -17.28 8.67
N SER A 310 11.05 -17.50 9.24
CA SER A 310 9.82 -17.80 8.54
C SER A 310 8.97 -16.56 8.45
N GLN A 311 8.43 -16.27 7.26
CA GLN A 311 7.37 -15.28 7.10
C GLN A 311 6.03 -15.96 7.31
N ILE A 312 5.27 -15.50 8.30
CA ILE A 312 3.95 -16.02 8.66
C ILE A 312 2.92 -14.97 8.26
N PHE A 313 1.98 -15.38 7.42
CA PHE A 313 0.84 -14.57 7.02
C PHE A 313 -0.44 -15.32 7.37
N VAL A 314 -1.32 -14.66 8.12
CA VAL A 314 -2.66 -15.14 8.46
C VAL A 314 -3.66 -14.14 7.91
N GLY A 315 -4.60 -14.58 7.09
CA GLY A 315 -5.53 -13.64 6.50
C GLY A 315 -6.85 -14.26 6.06
N GLU A 316 -7.80 -13.39 5.89
CA GLU A 316 -9.16 -13.71 5.45
C GLU A 316 -9.79 -12.53 4.74
N LEU A 317 -11.00 -12.69 4.23
CA LEU A 317 -11.76 -11.59 3.66
C LEU A 317 -12.11 -10.59 4.78
N GLY A 318 -11.73 -9.34 4.59
CA GLY A 318 -11.90 -8.26 5.56
C GLY A 318 -13.15 -7.41 5.31
N ILE A 319 -12.97 -6.11 5.05
CA ILE A 319 -14.06 -5.13 4.98
C ILE A 319 -14.06 -4.34 3.66
N GLU A 320 -15.22 -3.79 3.32
CA GLU A 320 -15.37 -2.76 2.29
C GLU A 320 -15.05 -1.37 2.86
N SER A 321 -14.54 -0.48 2.03
CA SER A 321 -14.27 0.92 2.42
C SER A 321 -15.50 1.64 2.96
N ALA A 322 -16.69 1.31 2.46
CA ALA A 322 -17.97 1.89 2.87
C ALA A 322 -18.66 1.10 4.00
N ALA A 323 -18.01 0.08 4.59
CA ALA A 323 -18.60 -0.71 5.67
C ALA A 323 -19.04 0.17 6.83
N PRO A 324 -20.25 -0.03 7.39
CA PRO A 324 -20.77 0.81 8.47
C PRO A 324 -19.93 0.72 9.75
N ASP A 325 -19.29 -0.43 9.98
CA ASP A 325 -18.45 -0.74 11.15
C ASP A 325 -16.95 -0.46 10.91
N ARG A 326 -16.57 0.17 9.77
CA ARG A 326 -15.16 0.40 9.42
C ARG A 326 -14.34 1.12 10.49
N PHE A 327 -14.95 2.07 11.22
CA PHE A 327 -14.24 2.79 12.27
C PHE A 327 -13.95 1.89 13.48
N ALA A 328 -14.92 1.06 13.86
CA ALA A 328 -14.73 0.04 14.90
C ALA A 328 -13.67 -1.00 14.47
N ALA A 329 -13.70 -1.45 13.22
CA ALA A 329 -12.70 -2.36 12.66
C ALA A 329 -11.28 -1.74 12.63
N ARG A 330 -11.15 -0.46 12.32
CA ARG A 330 -9.87 0.27 12.37
C ARG A 330 -9.33 0.40 13.78
N VAL A 331 -10.17 0.77 14.74
CA VAL A 331 -9.78 0.83 16.17
C VAL A 331 -9.39 -0.56 16.66
N MET A 332 -10.18 -1.57 16.36
CA MET A 332 -9.91 -2.97 16.67
C MET A 332 -8.55 -3.42 16.11
N ASN A 333 -8.27 -3.11 14.84
CA ASN A 333 -7.02 -3.47 14.20
C ASN A 333 -5.81 -2.77 14.86
N LEU A 334 -5.92 -1.49 15.24
CA LEU A 334 -4.83 -0.79 15.94
C LEU A 334 -4.48 -1.44 17.26
N ILE A 335 -5.47 -1.93 18.01
CA ILE A 335 -5.26 -2.67 19.27
C ILE A 335 -4.60 -4.01 18.97
N PHE A 336 -5.06 -4.73 17.93
CA PHE A 336 -4.57 -6.06 17.63
C PHE A 336 -3.15 -6.07 17.07
N GLY A 337 -2.89 -5.39 15.94
CA GLY A 337 -1.61 -5.45 15.25
C GLY A 337 -1.27 -4.20 14.42
N GLY A 338 -2.15 -3.21 14.37
CA GLY A 338 -2.00 -2.03 13.50
C GLY A 338 -1.09 -0.93 14.05
N SER A 339 -0.47 -1.12 15.20
CA SER A 339 0.44 -0.16 15.81
C SER A 339 1.68 -0.84 16.40
N PHE A 340 2.72 -0.04 16.65
CA PHE A 340 3.94 -0.56 17.28
C PHE A 340 3.70 -1.12 18.69
N ASN A 341 2.77 -0.53 19.45
CA ASN A 341 2.39 -0.96 20.78
C ASN A 341 1.19 -1.93 20.79
N SER A 342 0.82 -2.47 19.62
CA SER A 342 -0.27 -3.43 19.50
C SER A 342 0.02 -4.74 20.25
N ARG A 343 -1.03 -5.48 20.57
CA ARG A 343 -0.93 -6.76 21.30
C ARG A 343 -0.02 -7.74 20.58
N LEU A 344 -0.19 -7.89 19.27
CA LEU A 344 0.59 -8.82 18.48
C LEU A 344 2.08 -8.48 18.48
N ASN A 345 2.43 -7.20 18.31
CA ASN A 345 3.82 -6.77 18.32
C ASN A 345 4.43 -6.84 19.74
N ALA A 346 3.68 -6.46 20.77
CA ALA A 346 4.12 -6.61 22.16
C ALA A 346 4.40 -8.07 22.48
N ASN A 347 3.51 -8.98 22.10
CA ASN A 347 3.65 -10.41 22.34
C ASN A 347 4.87 -10.99 21.60
N LEU A 348 4.88 -10.94 20.27
CA LEU A 348 5.91 -11.64 19.48
C LEU A 348 7.29 -10.99 19.56
N ARG A 349 7.35 -9.66 19.73
CA ARG A 349 8.60 -8.92 19.76
C ARG A 349 9.09 -8.67 21.18
N THR A 350 8.25 -8.09 22.06
CA THR A 350 8.71 -7.58 23.35
C THR A 350 8.74 -8.69 24.40
N GLU A 351 7.69 -9.51 24.47
CA GLU A 351 7.59 -10.57 25.49
C GLU A 351 8.42 -11.79 25.13
N HIS A 352 8.33 -12.23 23.85
CA HIS A 352 8.98 -13.45 23.40
C HIS A 352 10.32 -13.24 22.67
N GLY A 353 10.53 -12.08 22.06
CA GLY A 353 11.75 -11.80 21.30
C GLY A 353 11.92 -12.63 20.02
N TRP A 354 10.86 -13.23 19.49
CA TRP A 354 10.89 -14.11 18.32
C TRP A 354 10.89 -13.35 16.98
N SER A 355 10.47 -12.10 17.02
CA SER A 355 10.29 -11.25 15.83
C SER A 355 10.89 -9.86 16.03
N TYR A 356 11.31 -9.22 14.96
CA TYR A 356 11.63 -7.79 14.93
C TYR A 356 10.38 -6.92 14.83
N GLY A 357 9.25 -7.49 14.40
CA GLY A 357 7.97 -6.83 14.30
C GLY A 357 6.89 -7.77 13.79
N ALA A 358 5.67 -7.48 14.23
CA ALA A 358 4.46 -8.12 13.76
C ALA A 358 3.40 -7.04 13.54
N SER A 359 2.61 -7.17 12.47
CA SER A 359 1.61 -6.19 12.11
C SER A 359 0.32 -6.83 11.62
N SER A 360 -0.74 -6.02 11.58
CA SER A 360 -1.98 -6.38 10.90
C SER A 360 -2.65 -5.15 10.28
N TYR A 361 -3.41 -5.38 9.22
CA TYR A 361 -4.14 -4.33 8.53
C TYR A 361 -5.35 -4.87 7.78
N PHE A 362 -6.30 -3.98 7.50
CA PHE A 362 -7.34 -4.17 6.50
C PHE A 362 -6.94 -3.40 5.25
N GLU A 363 -6.93 -4.06 4.10
CA GLU A 363 -6.96 -3.35 2.84
C GLU A 363 -8.41 -3.02 2.50
N GLU A 364 -8.68 -1.74 2.45
CA GLU A 364 -10.03 -1.26 2.18
C GLU A 364 -10.17 -0.97 0.69
N HIS A 365 -11.10 -1.69 0.04
CA HIS A 365 -11.47 -1.51 -1.36
C HIS A 365 -12.96 -1.23 -1.47
N ARG A 366 -13.46 -0.94 -2.68
CA ARG A 366 -14.92 -0.82 -2.92
C ARG A 366 -15.69 -2.08 -2.56
N GLN A 367 -15.08 -3.24 -2.77
CA GLN A 367 -15.55 -4.52 -2.23
C GLN A 367 -14.66 -4.94 -1.08
N ALA A 368 -15.02 -6.01 -0.39
CA ALA A 368 -14.24 -6.45 0.76
C ALA A 368 -12.80 -6.81 0.35
N GLY A 369 -11.87 -6.01 0.83
CA GLY A 369 -10.44 -6.29 0.77
C GLY A 369 -10.03 -7.31 1.85
N PRO A 370 -8.78 -7.77 1.90
CA PRO A 370 -8.35 -8.74 2.89
C PRO A 370 -8.08 -8.09 4.25
N PHE A 371 -8.27 -8.87 5.31
CA PHE A 371 -7.57 -8.69 6.57
C PHE A 371 -6.31 -9.53 6.55
N ILE A 372 -5.18 -8.95 6.87
CA ILE A 372 -3.87 -9.60 6.89
C ILE A 372 -3.19 -9.34 8.23
N SER A 373 -2.66 -10.40 8.83
CA SER A 373 -1.72 -10.36 9.94
C SER A 373 -0.42 -10.99 9.48
N GLU A 374 0.69 -10.30 9.68
CA GLU A 374 2.00 -10.71 9.19
C GLU A 374 3.08 -10.62 10.27
N SER A 375 4.06 -11.52 10.20
CA SER A 375 5.23 -11.49 11.07
C SER A 375 6.40 -12.28 10.47
N GLY A 376 7.61 -11.72 10.58
CA GLY A 376 8.85 -12.44 10.32
C GLY A 376 9.42 -12.94 11.64
N VAL A 377 9.46 -14.25 11.84
CA VAL A 377 9.89 -14.86 13.12
C VAL A 377 11.07 -15.81 12.89
N MET A 378 11.88 -16.04 13.92
CA MET A 378 12.89 -17.09 13.89
C MET A 378 12.24 -18.43 13.54
N SER A 379 12.82 -19.18 12.62
CA SER A 379 12.16 -20.37 12.03
C SER A 379 11.85 -21.48 13.05
N ASP A 380 12.61 -21.56 14.14
CA ASP A 380 12.38 -22.50 15.25
C ASP A 380 11.16 -22.14 16.11
N HIS A 381 10.68 -20.90 16.05
CA HIS A 381 9.49 -20.41 16.75
C HIS A 381 8.25 -20.24 15.87
N THR A 382 8.26 -20.75 14.62
CA THR A 382 7.15 -20.62 13.69
C THR A 382 5.82 -21.11 14.28
N GLY A 383 5.80 -22.26 14.94
CA GLY A 383 4.59 -22.82 15.55
C GLY A 383 4.13 -22.04 16.77
N ASP A 384 5.05 -21.64 17.61
CA ASP A 384 4.78 -20.88 18.84
C ASP A 384 4.18 -19.51 18.48
N ALA A 385 4.82 -18.79 17.52
CA ALA A 385 4.35 -17.49 17.07
C ALA A 385 2.95 -17.56 16.43
N LEU A 386 2.66 -18.61 15.66
CA LEU A 386 1.33 -18.82 15.11
C LEU A 386 0.29 -19.10 16.20
N SER A 387 0.64 -19.88 17.22
CA SER A 387 -0.23 -20.14 18.38
C SER A 387 -0.58 -18.85 19.11
N GLU A 388 0.43 -18.00 19.33
CA GLU A 388 0.26 -16.70 19.97
C GLU A 388 -0.59 -15.76 19.13
N THR A 389 -0.37 -15.71 17.82
CA THR A 389 -1.22 -14.94 16.89
C THR A 389 -2.69 -15.34 17.01
N PHE A 390 -2.99 -16.63 17.02
CA PHE A 390 -4.36 -17.10 17.20
C PHE A 390 -4.90 -16.87 18.61
N ARG A 391 -4.05 -16.87 19.64
CA ARG A 391 -4.46 -16.51 21.00
C ARG A 391 -4.90 -15.05 21.05
N GLU A 392 -4.15 -14.14 20.47
CA GLU A 392 -4.51 -12.73 20.46
C GLU A 392 -5.77 -12.45 19.61
N LEU A 393 -5.93 -13.13 18.46
CA LEU A 393 -7.16 -13.03 17.67
C LEU A 393 -8.40 -13.46 18.48
N ARG A 394 -8.32 -14.58 19.23
CA ARG A 394 -9.42 -15.04 20.10
C ARG A 394 -9.71 -14.06 21.23
N ARG A 395 -8.68 -13.50 21.87
CA ARG A 395 -8.85 -12.48 22.91
C ARG A 395 -9.58 -11.23 22.39
N MET A 396 -9.33 -10.84 21.14
CA MET A 396 -10.09 -9.76 20.50
C MET A 396 -11.58 -10.13 20.35
N GLN A 397 -11.89 -11.34 19.88
CA GLN A 397 -13.28 -11.82 19.73
C GLN A 397 -14.02 -11.92 21.08
N GLU A 398 -13.32 -12.27 22.14
CA GLU A 398 -13.85 -12.35 23.51
C GLU A 398 -14.14 -10.96 24.12
N GLY A 399 -13.74 -9.90 23.43
CA GLY A 399 -13.99 -8.52 23.88
C GLY A 399 -13.11 -8.08 25.03
N GLN A 400 -11.97 -8.69 25.23
CA GLN A 400 -11.01 -8.35 26.29
C GLN A 400 -10.24 -7.06 25.96
N VAL A 401 -10.95 -5.95 25.80
CA VAL A 401 -10.36 -4.63 25.50
C VAL A 401 -10.42 -3.74 26.72
N THR A 402 -9.26 -3.20 27.12
CA THR A 402 -9.15 -2.26 28.24
C THR A 402 -9.52 -0.83 27.80
N ASP A 403 -9.84 0.02 28.79
CA ASP A 403 -10.11 1.46 28.50
C ASP A 403 -8.85 2.16 27.95
N ALA A 404 -7.68 1.79 28.44
CA ALA A 404 -6.41 2.32 27.96
C ALA A 404 -6.17 1.98 26.49
N GLU A 405 -6.30 0.71 26.09
CA GLU A 405 -6.13 0.30 24.69
C GLU A 405 -7.11 1.01 23.75
N LEU A 406 -8.37 1.14 24.18
CA LEU A 406 -9.37 1.88 23.39
C LEU A 406 -8.99 3.35 23.24
N SER A 407 -8.59 4.01 24.33
CA SER A 407 -8.16 5.40 24.33
C SER A 407 -6.94 5.62 23.45
N ASP A 408 -5.89 4.81 23.63
CA ASP A 408 -4.64 4.91 22.88
C ASP A 408 -4.86 4.69 21.38
N ALA A 409 -5.68 3.73 21.00
CA ALA A 409 -6.01 3.47 19.60
C ALA A 409 -6.78 4.64 18.95
N LYS A 410 -7.79 5.19 19.65
CA LYS A 410 -8.51 6.37 19.18
C LYS A 410 -7.60 7.60 19.06
N GLU A 411 -6.81 7.88 20.08
CA GLU A 411 -5.87 8.99 20.04
C GLU A 411 -4.85 8.84 18.92
N SER A 412 -4.33 7.65 18.69
CA SER A 412 -3.41 7.37 17.60
C SER A 412 -4.02 7.70 16.24
N LEU A 413 -5.27 7.28 15.99
CA LEU A 413 -5.99 7.61 14.75
C LEU A 413 -6.20 9.12 14.59
N LEU A 414 -6.65 9.79 15.66
CA LEU A 414 -6.96 11.21 15.62
C LEU A 414 -5.71 12.08 15.45
N ARG A 415 -4.62 11.76 16.16
CA ARG A 415 -3.35 12.50 16.08
C ARG A 415 -2.65 12.30 14.72
N ALA A 416 -2.93 11.21 14.01
CA ALA A 416 -2.40 10.95 12.67
C ALA A 416 -3.10 11.77 11.56
N ILE A 417 -4.30 12.34 11.80
CA ILE A 417 -5.05 13.05 10.77
C ILE A 417 -4.33 14.30 10.28
N PRO A 418 -3.87 15.25 11.14
CA PRO A 418 -3.22 16.47 10.65
C PRO A 418 -2.03 16.20 9.72
N SER A 419 -1.21 15.19 10.02
CA SER A 419 -0.03 14.85 9.22
C SER A 419 -0.36 14.41 7.80
N ARG A 420 -1.58 13.94 7.55
CA ARG A 420 -2.06 13.54 6.23
C ARG A 420 -2.45 14.74 5.35
N PHE A 421 -2.59 15.94 5.93
CA PHE A 421 -2.99 17.16 5.24
C PHE A 421 -1.85 18.18 5.11
N THR A 422 -0.60 17.74 5.16
CA THR A 422 0.59 18.62 5.17
C THR A 422 1.07 19.04 3.79
N SER A 423 0.61 18.40 2.71
CA SER A 423 0.99 18.75 1.35
C SER A 423 -0.18 18.59 0.37
N GLY A 424 -0.16 19.35 -0.71
CA GLY A 424 -1.15 19.20 -1.80
C GLY A 424 -1.19 17.78 -2.36
N GLU A 425 -0.05 17.12 -2.50
CA GLU A 425 0.02 15.74 -3.00
C GLU A 425 -0.68 14.76 -2.04
N SER A 426 -0.42 14.86 -0.73
CA SER A 426 -1.10 14.02 0.26
C SER A 426 -2.62 14.27 0.28
N VAL A 427 -3.03 15.54 0.20
CA VAL A 427 -4.45 15.92 0.17
C VAL A 427 -5.14 15.41 -1.09
N ALA A 428 -4.51 15.57 -2.26
CA ALA A 428 -5.04 15.04 -3.52
C ALA A 428 -5.23 13.51 -3.44
N GLY A 429 -4.22 12.77 -2.99
CA GLY A 429 -4.29 11.30 -2.85
C GLY A 429 -5.36 10.83 -1.84
N LEU A 430 -5.59 11.58 -0.73
CA LEU A 430 -6.68 11.27 0.20
C LEU A 430 -8.06 11.37 -0.47
N PHE A 431 -8.30 12.44 -1.22
CA PHE A 431 -9.58 12.65 -1.91
C PHE A 431 -9.70 11.79 -3.18
N ALA A 432 -8.59 11.44 -3.83
CA ALA A 432 -8.54 10.46 -4.91
C ALA A 432 -9.05 9.10 -4.43
N ARG A 433 -8.51 8.62 -3.31
CA ARG A 433 -8.97 7.38 -2.68
C ARG A 433 -10.43 7.49 -2.22
N ALA A 434 -10.84 8.62 -1.62
CA ALA A 434 -12.23 8.82 -1.24
C ALA A 434 -13.17 8.73 -2.45
N TYR A 435 -12.79 9.35 -3.58
CA TYR A 435 -13.53 9.26 -4.83
C TYR A 435 -13.55 7.83 -5.40
N ALA A 436 -12.39 7.16 -5.47
CA ALA A 436 -12.27 5.79 -5.97
C ALA A 436 -13.16 4.82 -5.19
N HIS A 437 -13.19 4.96 -3.86
CA HIS A 437 -13.97 4.11 -2.96
C HIS A 437 -15.42 4.56 -2.75
N ALA A 438 -15.88 5.57 -3.50
CA ALA A 438 -17.23 6.14 -3.38
C ALA A 438 -17.58 6.63 -1.95
N LEU A 439 -16.59 7.10 -1.21
CA LEU A 439 -16.80 7.74 0.09
C LEU A 439 -17.35 9.17 -0.09
N PRO A 440 -18.14 9.67 0.86
CA PRO A 440 -18.69 11.03 0.75
C PRO A 440 -17.58 12.10 0.82
N PRO A 441 -17.75 13.26 0.16
CA PRO A 441 -16.71 14.31 0.12
C PRO A 441 -16.33 14.87 1.49
N ASP A 442 -17.23 14.83 2.46
CA ASP A 442 -17.05 15.27 3.85
C ASP A 442 -16.51 14.15 4.76
N TYR A 443 -16.07 13.04 4.19
CA TYR A 443 -15.59 11.86 4.92
C TYR A 443 -14.56 12.21 6.00
N PHE A 444 -13.57 13.04 5.65
CA PHE A 444 -12.52 13.43 6.58
C PHE A 444 -13.00 14.46 7.62
N ALA A 445 -13.94 15.33 7.27
CA ALA A 445 -14.51 16.30 8.20
C ALA A 445 -15.29 15.61 9.34
N THR A 446 -15.91 14.46 9.07
CA THR A 446 -16.66 13.68 10.07
C THR A 446 -15.86 12.56 10.72
N TYR A 447 -14.59 12.36 10.31
CA TYR A 447 -13.76 11.25 10.74
C TYR A 447 -13.51 11.24 12.26
N ALA A 448 -13.14 12.40 12.81
CA ALA A 448 -12.82 12.54 14.22
C ALA A 448 -14.01 12.20 15.13
N GLU A 449 -15.20 12.68 14.78
CA GLU A 449 -16.45 12.38 15.48
C GLU A 449 -16.72 10.87 15.48
N LYS A 450 -16.64 10.23 14.30
CA LYS A 450 -16.92 8.81 14.14
C LYS A 450 -15.93 7.90 14.87
N VAL A 451 -14.63 8.25 14.86
CA VAL A 451 -13.62 7.51 15.64
C VAL A 451 -13.86 7.69 17.14
N SER A 452 -14.16 8.91 17.59
CA SER A 452 -14.42 9.21 19.00
C SER A 452 -15.64 8.47 19.55
N ALA A 453 -16.66 8.26 18.70
CA ALA A 453 -17.89 7.56 19.07
C ALA A 453 -17.71 6.03 19.26
N VAL A 454 -16.63 5.41 18.76
CA VAL A 454 -16.41 3.96 18.88
C VAL A 454 -16.32 3.54 20.35
N THR A 455 -17.07 2.51 20.73
CA THR A 455 -17.09 1.92 22.09
C THR A 455 -16.33 0.59 22.13
N LYS A 456 -16.10 0.07 23.36
CA LYS A 456 -15.53 -1.30 23.51
C LYS A 456 -16.45 -2.36 22.93
N GLU A 457 -17.74 -2.17 23.05
CA GLU A 457 -18.77 -3.04 22.51
C GLU A 457 -18.72 -3.09 20.98
N ASP A 458 -18.49 -1.93 20.34
CA ASP A 458 -18.32 -1.84 18.88
C ASP A 458 -17.04 -2.56 18.42
N VAL A 459 -15.93 -2.40 19.16
CA VAL A 459 -14.67 -3.11 18.90
C VAL A 459 -14.84 -4.62 19.04
N ALA A 460 -15.48 -5.08 20.11
CA ALA A 460 -15.74 -6.49 20.35
C ALA A 460 -16.69 -7.08 19.30
N LYS A 461 -17.70 -6.31 18.87
CA LYS A 461 -18.58 -6.69 17.79
C LYS A 461 -17.83 -6.82 16.46
N ALA A 462 -17.04 -5.80 16.10
CA ALA A 462 -16.21 -5.84 14.89
C ALA A 462 -15.26 -7.05 14.90
N ALA A 463 -14.61 -7.34 16.04
CA ALA A 463 -13.75 -8.51 16.14
C ALA A 463 -14.48 -9.83 15.89
N ARG A 464 -15.68 -10.00 16.45
CA ARG A 464 -16.49 -11.22 16.21
C ARG A 464 -16.99 -11.34 14.78
N GLU A 465 -17.33 -10.22 14.13
CA GLU A 465 -17.93 -10.21 12.79
C GLU A 465 -16.86 -10.21 11.68
N ARG A 466 -15.63 -9.79 11.98
CA ARG A 466 -14.57 -9.57 10.96
C ARG A 466 -13.35 -10.47 11.12
N LEU A 467 -13.14 -11.07 12.29
CA LEU A 467 -12.02 -11.98 12.52
C LEU A 467 -12.53 -13.40 12.73
N HIS A 468 -12.02 -14.33 11.94
CA HIS A 468 -12.44 -15.73 12.01
C HIS A 468 -11.22 -16.65 12.04
N PRO A 469 -10.50 -16.71 13.17
CA PRO A 469 -9.26 -17.46 13.28
C PRO A 469 -9.41 -18.94 12.86
N ASP A 470 -10.60 -19.51 12.96
CA ASP A 470 -10.85 -20.92 12.59
C ASP A 470 -10.92 -21.16 11.09
N ARG A 471 -11.09 -20.13 10.27
CA ARG A 471 -11.19 -20.21 8.79
C ARG A 471 -10.11 -19.44 8.07
N ALA A 472 -9.36 -18.58 8.77
CA ALA A 472 -8.31 -17.77 8.17
C ALA A 472 -7.29 -18.65 7.43
N ALA A 473 -6.92 -18.25 6.22
CA ALA A 473 -5.83 -18.88 5.49
C ALA A 473 -4.50 -18.58 6.17
N ILE A 474 -3.62 -19.56 6.16
CA ILE A 474 -2.27 -19.47 6.73
C ILE A 474 -1.27 -19.73 5.62
N VAL A 475 -0.33 -18.82 5.47
CA VAL A 475 0.83 -19.01 4.57
C VAL A 475 2.10 -18.85 5.38
N VAL A 476 2.99 -19.82 5.25
CA VAL A 476 4.33 -19.76 5.84
C VAL A 476 5.36 -19.92 4.73
N VAL A 477 6.23 -18.93 4.59
CA VAL A 477 7.41 -19.03 3.70
C VAL A 477 8.64 -19.26 4.59
N GLY A 478 9.19 -20.47 4.55
CA GLY A 478 10.28 -20.88 5.45
C GLY A 478 10.73 -22.34 5.20
N PRO A 479 11.60 -22.90 6.07
CA PRO A 479 12.09 -24.28 5.92
C PRO A 479 10.94 -25.29 6.04
N LEU A 480 10.67 -26.03 4.96
CA LEU A 480 9.50 -26.90 4.82
C LEU A 480 9.37 -27.94 5.93
N ASP A 481 10.42 -28.71 6.20
CA ASP A 481 10.35 -29.84 7.15
C ASP A 481 10.08 -29.35 8.58
N GLN A 482 10.76 -28.28 8.99
CA GLN A 482 10.59 -27.64 10.29
C GLN A 482 9.19 -27.05 10.43
N THR A 483 8.75 -26.29 9.41
CA THR A 483 7.42 -25.66 9.37
C THR A 483 6.32 -26.71 9.39
N ARG A 484 6.41 -27.76 8.58
CA ARG A 484 5.42 -28.84 8.52
C ARG A 484 5.26 -29.53 9.89
N LYS A 485 6.38 -29.81 10.57
CA LYS A 485 6.37 -30.39 11.92
C LYS A 485 5.68 -29.46 12.93
N ALA A 486 6.01 -28.16 12.91
CA ALA A 486 5.42 -27.15 13.79
C ALA A 486 3.90 -27.02 13.54
N LEU A 487 3.46 -26.91 12.29
CA LEU A 487 2.05 -26.79 11.94
C LEU A 487 1.24 -28.07 12.25
N GLY A 488 1.86 -29.24 12.06
CA GLY A 488 1.24 -30.54 12.40
C GLY A 488 0.89 -30.66 13.88
N SER A 489 1.74 -30.15 14.78
CA SER A 489 1.48 -30.16 16.22
C SER A 489 0.31 -29.26 16.64
N LEU A 490 -0.06 -28.27 15.83
CA LEU A 490 -1.15 -27.33 16.10
C LEU A 490 -2.52 -27.82 15.62
N GLY A 491 -2.58 -28.92 14.87
CA GLY A 491 -3.86 -29.47 14.39
C GLY A 491 -4.60 -28.54 13.43
N LEU A 492 -3.87 -27.74 12.64
CA LEU A 492 -4.45 -26.70 11.77
C LEU A 492 -5.03 -27.23 10.45
N GLY A 493 -4.92 -28.52 10.19
CA GLY A 493 -5.39 -29.16 8.96
C GLY A 493 -4.24 -29.64 8.05
N ALA A 494 -4.58 -30.04 6.83
CA ALA A 494 -3.62 -30.51 5.83
C ALA A 494 -2.76 -29.34 5.32
N VAL A 495 -1.45 -29.57 5.21
CA VAL A 495 -0.49 -28.59 4.67
C VAL A 495 -0.33 -28.82 3.18
N GLU A 496 -0.65 -27.80 2.39
CA GLU A 496 -0.35 -27.72 0.97
C GLU A 496 1.06 -27.14 0.77
N VAL A 497 1.80 -27.64 -0.21
CA VAL A 497 3.09 -27.06 -0.60
C VAL A 497 2.93 -26.36 -1.95
N ARG A 498 3.34 -25.10 -2.01
CA ARG A 498 3.28 -24.31 -3.23
C ARG A 498 4.64 -23.68 -3.55
N ASP A 499 4.84 -23.31 -4.81
CA ASP A 499 6.01 -22.54 -5.23
C ASP A 499 5.83 -21.04 -4.93
N ALA A 500 6.86 -20.24 -5.23
CA ALA A 500 6.83 -18.78 -5.04
C ALA A 500 5.79 -18.06 -5.92
N GLN A 501 5.26 -18.70 -6.95
CA GLN A 501 4.18 -18.17 -7.78
C GLN A 501 2.80 -18.61 -7.28
N GLY A 502 2.76 -19.43 -6.21
CA GLY A 502 1.54 -19.96 -5.61
C GLY A 502 0.96 -21.16 -6.37
N GLU A 503 1.71 -21.79 -7.28
CA GLU A 503 1.30 -23.01 -7.95
C GLU A 503 1.55 -24.23 -7.04
N ALA A 504 0.61 -25.18 -7.07
CA ALA A 504 0.75 -26.40 -6.27
C ALA A 504 1.94 -27.23 -6.74
N ILE A 505 2.80 -27.61 -5.81
CA ILE A 505 3.89 -28.57 -6.07
C ILE A 505 3.38 -29.95 -5.68
N GLU A 506 3.29 -30.87 -6.65
CA GLU A 506 3.03 -32.27 -6.35
C GLU A 506 4.10 -32.78 -5.37
N ALA A 507 3.69 -33.24 -4.20
CA ALA A 507 4.60 -33.83 -3.24
C ALA A 507 5.28 -35.03 -3.94
N LYS A 508 6.58 -34.89 -4.28
CA LYS A 508 7.39 -36.04 -4.65
C LYS A 508 7.30 -37.00 -3.48
N ALA A 509 6.61 -38.13 -3.69
CA ALA A 509 6.59 -39.20 -2.71
C ALA A 509 8.06 -39.55 -2.41
N SER A 510 8.48 -39.26 -1.17
CA SER A 510 9.80 -39.69 -0.68
C SER A 510 9.83 -41.21 -0.76
N LYS A 511 10.68 -41.72 -1.67
CA LYS A 511 11.01 -43.14 -1.76
C LYS A 511 11.84 -43.53 -0.56
#